data_ce82164883f17982e275cc609d1ed310
#
_entry.id   ce82164883f17982e275cc609d1ed310
#
_cell.length_a   1.000
_cell.length_b   1.000
_cell.length_c   1.000
_cell.angle_alpha   90.00
_cell.angle_beta   90.00
_cell.angle_gamma   90.00
#
_symmetry.space_group_name_H-M   'P 1'
#
loop_
_entity.id
_entity.type
_entity.pdbx_description
1 polymer ?
#
loop_
_entity_poly.entity_id
_entity_poly.type
_entity_poly.pdbx_seq_one_letter_code
_entity_poly.pdbx_strand_id
1 'polypeptide(L)'
;EDIMKNARNQHRTDYAKELIKIVQTTKDREELKKKIAAYHERDIANAIVESDKTVRKCIYDILDIADIAEIFSYIEEEPGKYLEEMPIEQAAKVVSNMDSDDAMDLFEELNEEDKYKLLKRLDKEAKEDVQKLLSYEEDQIGSCMTNNYIVVRNDVTIREAMSTLVKQAGEHDNIQTLYVIDENGIFAGAIDLKDLIIAREHDNLQDIISSSYPYVYEHEKISECMEILTGYEEDSIPVLTQDKKIAGILTSSDIVELVDDEMGDDYAKLAGLTEEEDLNEPTIVSMKKRLPWLIALLFLGMAVSSVVGMFESIVAVLPIVICFQSLVLDMAGNVGTQSLAVTIRVLMDENLSGKKKIALLFKEMKIGFLNGASLAIMALVFLGVYIHLFKHYAWISSFLISGCVGISLIVAMVISS
;
A
#
# COMPACT_ATOMS: atom_id res chain seq x y z
N GLU A 1 -3.09 10.96 19.22
CA GLU A 1 -2.27 11.11 18.01
C GLU A 1 -2.03 12.57 17.65
N ASP A 2 -3.05 13.41 17.54
CA ASP A 2 -2.91 14.85 17.30
C ASP A 2 -2.03 15.60 18.31
N ILE A 3 -2.03 15.18 19.57
CA ILE A 3 -1.18 15.78 20.60
C ILE A 3 0.30 15.41 20.40
N MET A 4 0.61 14.23 19.92
CA MET A 4 1.99 13.80 19.60
C MET A 4 2.48 14.35 18.26
N LYS A 5 1.63 14.47 17.23
CA LYS A 5 1.96 15.18 16.00
C LYS A 5 2.26 16.66 16.28
N ASN A 6 1.43 17.34 17.06
CA ASN A 6 1.67 18.73 17.46
C ASN A 6 2.96 18.93 18.27
N ALA A 7 3.35 17.98 19.13
CA ALA A 7 4.59 18.08 19.89
C ALA A 7 5.86 17.85 19.06
N ARG A 8 5.79 17.04 17.98
CA ARG A 8 6.91 16.86 17.03
C ARG A 8 7.05 18.02 16.04
N ASN A 9 5.96 18.66 15.64
CA ASN A 9 5.95 19.75 14.66
C ASN A 9 6.29 21.13 15.24
N GLN A 10 6.42 21.27 16.55
CA GLN A 10 6.76 22.57 17.19
C GLN A 10 8.15 23.14 16.81
N HIS A 11 8.97 22.40 16.05
CA HIS A 11 10.30 22.85 15.59
C HIS A 11 10.50 22.82 14.06
N ARG A 12 9.50 22.43 13.27
CA ARG A 12 9.58 22.50 11.82
C ARG A 12 8.71 23.62 11.30
N THR A 13 9.23 24.38 10.35
CA THR A 13 8.50 25.45 9.70
C THR A 13 7.33 24.82 8.91
N ASP A 14 6.14 25.36 9.09
CA ASP A 14 4.95 25.00 8.32
C ASP A 14 4.98 25.81 7.01
N TYR A 15 5.59 25.21 5.99
CA TYR A 15 5.80 25.87 4.70
C TYR A 15 4.50 26.10 3.93
N ALA A 16 3.47 25.26 4.12
CA ALA A 16 2.17 25.48 3.49
C ALA A 16 1.51 26.78 3.96
N LYS A 17 1.48 27.02 5.26
CA LYS A 17 0.95 28.29 5.83
C LYS A 17 1.79 29.51 5.46
N GLU A 18 3.11 29.34 5.37
CA GLU A 18 3.99 30.42 4.92
C GLU A 18 3.72 30.78 3.47
N LEU A 19 3.57 29.78 2.58
CA LEU A 19 3.19 29.96 1.18
C LEU A 19 1.85 30.65 1.01
N ILE A 20 0.81 30.21 1.73
CA ILE A 20 -0.51 30.86 1.70
C ILE A 20 -0.40 32.34 2.05
N LYS A 21 0.39 32.68 3.07
CA LYS A 21 0.63 34.07 3.46
C LYS A 21 1.40 34.85 2.39
N ILE A 22 2.39 34.24 1.74
CA ILE A 22 3.15 34.86 0.64
C ILE A 22 2.23 35.16 -0.52
N VAL A 23 1.35 34.24 -0.93
CA VAL A 23 0.37 34.43 -2.00
C VAL A 23 -0.59 35.55 -1.67
N GLN A 24 -1.06 35.67 -0.43
CA GLN A 24 -2.00 36.73 0.00
C GLN A 24 -1.35 38.10 0.11
N THR A 25 -0.05 38.19 0.38
CA THR A 25 0.63 39.47 0.67
C THR A 25 1.44 40.03 -0.49
N THR A 26 1.91 39.20 -1.40
CA THR A 26 2.76 39.60 -2.52
C THR A 26 1.87 40.06 -3.71
N LYS A 27 1.99 41.28 -4.14
CA LYS A 27 1.18 41.84 -5.25
C LYS A 27 1.85 41.75 -6.61
N ASP A 28 3.17 41.72 -6.63
CA ASP A 28 3.95 41.57 -7.86
C ASP A 28 3.96 40.12 -8.33
N ARG A 29 3.50 39.93 -9.57
CA ARG A 29 3.33 38.58 -10.14
C ARG A 29 4.66 37.86 -10.37
N GLU A 30 5.68 38.56 -10.84
CA GLU A 30 7.00 38.00 -11.10
C GLU A 30 7.75 37.69 -9.80
N GLU A 31 7.60 38.56 -8.79
CA GLU A 31 8.15 38.31 -7.46
C GLU A 31 7.47 37.13 -6.80
N LEU A 32 6.14 36.99 -6.95
CA LEU A 32 5.38 35.88 -6.40
C LEU A 32 5.77 34.55 -7.04
N LYS A 33 5.90 34.50 -8.38
CA LYS A 33 6.35 33.30 -9.10
C LYS A 33 7.72 32.83 -8.58
N LYS A 34 8.69 33.74 -8.43
CA LYS A 34 10.01 33.41 -7.90
C LYS A 34 9.99 32.92 -6.46
N LYS A 35 9.09 33.45 -5.65
CA LYS A 35 8.95 33.02 -4.25
C LYS A 35 8.34 31.63 -4.16
N ILE A 36 7.30 31.33 -4.94
CA ILE A 36 6.67 30.01 -4.96
C ILE A 36 7.65 28.95 -5.48
N ALA A 37 8.36 29.22 -6.58
CA ALA A 37 9.35 28.33 -7.17
C ALA A 37 10.57 28.04 -6.26
N ALA A 38 10.68 28.65 -5.09
CA ALA A 38 11.71 28.36 -4.09
C ALA A 38 11.28 27.29 -3.08
N TYR A 39 10.05 26.83 -3.13
CA TYR A 39 9.50 25.81 -2.27
C TYR A 39 9.40 24.47 -3.02
N HIS A 40 9.44 23.40 -2.29
CA HIS A 40 9.25 22.05 -2.84
C HIS A 40 7.79 21.86 -3.28
N GLU A 41 7.57 21.12 -4.33
CA GLU A 41 6.27 20.85 -4.97
C GLU A 41 5.25 20.32 -3.95
N ARG A 42 5.68 19.40 -3.08
CA ARG A 42 4.86 18.88 -1.97
C ARG A 42 4.37 19.96 -1.00
N ASP A 43 5.20 20.96 -0.69
CA ASP A 43 4.77 22.06 0.19
C ASP A 43 3.77 22.96 -0.52
N ILE A 44 3.88 23.12 -1.84
CA ILE A 44 2.92 23.86 -2.67
C ILE A 44 1.61 23.09 -2.77
N ALA A 45 1.66 21.76 -2.96
CA ALA A 45 0.50 20.87 -2.93
C ALA A 45 -0.26 20.99 -1.61
N ASN A 46 0.44 20.89 -0.48
CA ASN A 46 -0.15 21.10 0.85
C ASN A 46 -0.79 22.49 0.99
N ALA A 47 -0.16 23.54 0.45
CA ALA A 47 -0.75 24.89 0.44
C ALA A 47 -2.02 24.97 -0.43
N ILE A 48 -2.10 24.23 -1.53
CA ILE A 48 -3.31 24.09 -2.35
C ILE A 48 -4.43 23.44 -1.53
N VAL A 49 -4.15 22.32 -0.88
CA VAL A 49 -5.12 21.58 -0.06
C VAL A 49 -5.64 22.40 1.11
N GLU A 50 -4.76 23.09 1.84
CA GLU A 50 -5.12 23.89 3.02
C GLU A 50 -5.73 25.27 2.70
N SER A 51 -5.65 25.76 1.45
CA SER A 51 -6.04 27.12 1.09
C SER A 51 -7.49 27.22 0.61
N ASP A 52 -7.97 28.48 0.52
CA ASP A 52 -9.23 28.79 -0.13
C ASP A 52 -9.09 28.87 -1.66
N LYS A 53 -10.22 28.80 -2.35
CA LYS A 53 -10.29 28.84 -3.83
C LYS A 53 -9.61 30.06 -4.45
N THR A 54 -9.53 31.17 -3.74
CA THR A 54 -8.94 32.43 -4.24
C THR A 54 -7.42 32.30 -4.30
N VAL A 55 -6.83 31.72 -3.27
CA VAL A 55 -5.40 31.46 -3.18
C VAL A 55 -5.00 30.40 -4.23
N ARG A 56 -5.74 29.30 -4.33
CA ARG A 56 -5.50 28.24 -5.33
C ARG A 56 -5.51 28.81 -6.76
N LYS A 57 -6.55 29.57 -7.09
CA LYS A 57 -6.63 30.20 -8.41
C LYS A 57 -5.43 31.11 -8.69
N CYS A 58 -4.96 31.86 -7.70
CA CYS A 58 -3.76 32.69 -7.86
C CYS A 58 -2.51 31.84 -8.16
N ILE A 59 -2.36 30.68 -7.49
CA ILE A 59 -1.25 29.73 -7.76
C ILE A 59 -1.36 29.20 -9.19
N TYR A 60 -2.53 28.71 -9.62
CA TYR A 60 -2.76 28.18 -10.97
C TYR A 60 -2.57 29.21 -12.09
N ASP A 61 -2.84 30.50 -11.81
CA ASP A 61 -2.67 31.58 -12.78
C ASP A 61 -1.20 32.03 -12.91
N ILE A 62 -0.33 31.68 -11.97
CA ILE A 62 1.05 32.18 -11.88
C ILE A 62 2.06 31.12 -12.34
N LEU A 63 1.85 29.86 -11.98
CA LEU A 63 2.74 28.76 -12.31
C LEU A 63 2.59 28.32 -13.77
N ASP A 64 3.64 27.73 -14.31
CA ASP A 64 3.60 27.11 -15.63
C ASP A 64 2.86 25.77 -15.54
N ILE A 65 2.34 25.30 -16.68
CA ILE A 65 1.53 24.04 -16.70
C ILE A 65 2.32 22.86 -16.22
N ALA A 66 3.61 22.76 -16.57
CA ALA A 66 4.48 21.67 -16.12
C ALA A 66 4.66 21.70 -14.59
N ASP A 67 4.93 22.88 -14.00
CA ASP A 67 5.03 23.00 -12.54
C ASP A 67 3.73 22.57 -11.84
N ILE A 68 2.56 22.90 -12.44
CA ILE A 68 1.25 22.51 -11.88
C ILE A 68 1.06 21.00 -11.99
N ALA A 69 1.46 20.37 -13.09
CA ALA A 69 1.38 18.93 -13.29
C ALA A 69 2.19 18.20 -12.20
N GLU A 70 3.44 18.60 -11.98
CA GLU A 70 4.31 18.05 -10.95
C GLU A 70 3.77 18.27 -9.52
N ILE A 71 3.12 19.40 -9.25
CA ILE A 71 2.49 19.66 -7.95
C ILE A 71 1.29 18.74 -7.73
N PHE A 72 0.52 18.44 -8.78
CA PHE A 72 -0.66 17.59 -8.67
C PHE A 72 -0.33 16.15 -8.33
N SER A 73 0.84 15.61 -8.69
CA SER A 73 1.31 14.28 -8.29
C SER A 73 1.54 14.13 -6.77
N TYR A 74 1.65 15.26 -6.05
CA TYR A 74 1.74 15.29 -4.58
C TYR A 74 0.41 15.51 -3.87
N ILE A 75 -0.72 15.58 -4.56
CA ILE A 75 -2.05 15.74 -3.95
C ILE A 75 -2.67 14.36 -3.77
N GLU A 76 -2.54 13.80 -2.57
CA GLU A 76 -3.01 12.45 -2.22
C GLU A 76 -4.53 12.38 -1.99
N GLU A 77 -5.21 13.47 -1.60
CA GLU A 77 -6.65 13.48 -1.27
C GLU A 77 -7.47 14.27 -2.29
N GLU A 78 -8.37 13.61 -3.00
CA GLU A 78 -9.33 14.21 -3.94
C GLU A 78 -8.71 15.19 -4.97
N PRO A 79 -7.60 14.84 -5.70
CA PRO A 79 -6.99 15.73 -6.69
C PRO A 79 -7.97 16.17 -7.77
N GLY A 80 -8.93 15.34 -8.13
CA GLY A 80 -10.01 15.64 -9.08
C GLY A 80 -10.80 16.90 -8.72
N LYS A 81 -11.08 17.12 -7.44
CA LYS A 81 -11.79 18.32 -6.95
C LYS A 81 -11.03 19.62 -7.23
N TYR A 82 -9.72 19.60 -7.10
CA TYR A 82 -8.87 20.77 -7.37
C TYR A 82 -8.72 21.01 -8.88
N LEU A 83 -8.68 19.93 -9.65
CA LEU A 83 -8.66 19.99 -11.11
C LEU A 83 -9.94 20.60 -11.69
N GLU A 84 -11.11 20.26 -11.13
CA GLU A 84 -12.41 20.84 -11.53
C GLU A 84 -12.51 22.35 -11.31
N GLU A 85 -11.66 22.94 -10.47
CA GLU A 85 -11.60 24.38 -10.27
C GLU A 85 -10.98 25.15 -11.45
N MET A 86 -10.27 24.43 -12.33
CA MET A 86 -9.63 24.99 -13.51
C MET A 86 -10.55 24.96 -14.74
N PRO A 87 -10.34 25.83 -15.72
CA PRO A 87 -10.94 25.65 -17.04
C PRO A 87 -10.52 24.31 -17.64
N ILE A 88 -11.45 23.59 -18.27
CA ILE A 88 -11.23 22.22 -18.80
C ILE A 88 -10.04 22.14 -19.77
N GLU A 89 -9.76 23.21 -20.51
CA GLU A 89 -8.60 23.30 -21.42
C GLU A 89 -7.28 23.40 -20.65
N GLN A 90 -7.29 24.04 -19.48
CA GLN A 90 -6.13 24.11 -18.60
C GLN A 90 -5.93 22.76 -17.89
N ALA A 91 -6.99 22.21 -17.34
CA ALA A 91 -6.98 20.89 -16.70
C ALA A 91 -6.44 19.79 -17.67
N ALA A 92 -6.90 19.78 -18.92
CA ALA A 92 -6.41 18.86 -19.93
C ALA A 92 -4.91 19.03 -20.21
N LYS A 93 -4.39 20.24 -20.21
CA LYS A 93 -2.95 20.49 -20.37
C LYS A 93 -2.14 20.04 -19.16
N VAL A 94 -2.67 20.26 -17.95
CA VAL A 94 -2.02 19.77 -16.72
C VAL A 94 -1.89 18.24 -16.80
N VAL A 95 -2.97 17.54 -17.05
CA VAL A 95 -2.97 16.07 -17.15
C VAL A 95 -2.10 15.57 -18.31
N SER A 96 -2.04 16.30 -19.44
CA SER A 96 -1.14 15.93 -20.55
C SER A 96 0.35 16.14 -20.25
N ASN A 97 0.70 16.82 -19.16
CA ASN A 97 2.08 17.03 -18.71
C ASN A 97 2.40 16.26 -17.43
N MET A 98 1.47 15.45 -16.91
CA MET A 98 1.71 14.54 -15.80
C MET A 98 2.36 13.26 -16.30
N ASP A 99 3.03 12.56 -15.42
CA ASP A 99 3.43 11.19 -15.67
C ASP A 99 2.19 10.30 -15.89
N SER A 100 2.34 9.21 -16.62
CA SER A 100 1.18 8.45 -17.08
C SER A 100 0.43 7.75 -15.94
N ASP A 101 1.14 7.30 -14.91
CA ASP A 101 0.63 6.76 -13.65
C ASP A 101 -0.14 7.81 -12.85
N ASP A 102 0.46 8.96 -12.52
CA ASP A 102 -0.20 10.07 -11.85
C ASP A 102 -1.47 10.55 -12.58
N ALA A 103 -1.40 10.60 -13.93
CA ALA A 103 -2.56 10.93 -14.75
C ALA A 103 -3.66 9.88 -14.62
N MET A 104 -3.29 8.59 -14.48
CA MET A 104 -4.23 7.49 -14.31
C MET A 104 -4.93 7.55 -12.96
N ASP A 105 -4.19 7.76 -11.85
CA ASP A 105 -4.74 7.88 -10.51
C ASP A 105 -5.76 9.02 -10.42
N LEU A 106 -5.40 10.17 -11.01
CA LEU A 106 -6.33 11.29 -11.11
C LEU A 106 -7.58 10.93 -11.94
N PHE A 107 -7.42 10.13 -13.02
CA PHE A 107 -8.56 9.69 -13.81
C PHE A 107 -9.49 8.76 -13.04
N GLU A 108 -8.97 7.89 -12.18
CA GLU A 108 -9.79 6.96 -11.39
C GLU A 108 -10.73 7.69 -10.43
N GLU A 109 -10.31 8.81 -9.87
CA GLU A 109 -11.12 9.62 -8.96
C GLU A 109 -12.22 10.43 -9.64
N LEU A 110 -12.10 10.71 -10.95
CA LEU A 110 -13.08 11.52 -11.68
C LEU A 110 -14.35 10.72 -11.96
N ASN A 111 -15.50 11.43 -11.97
CA ASN A 111 -16.74 10.83 -12.45
C ASN A 111 -16.72 10.60 -13.96
N GLU A 112 -17.52 9.67 -14.47
CA GLU A 112 -17.54 9.24 -15.88
C GLU A 112 -17.79 10.38 -16.88
N GLU A 113 -18.53 11.43 -16.49
CA GLU A 113 -18.81 12.57 -17.35
C GLU A 113 -17.55 13.43 -17.55
N ASP A 114 -16.80 13.65 -16.49
CA ASP A 114 -15.60 14.48 -16.50
C ASP A 114 -14.41 13.71 -17.08
N LYS A 115 -14.26 12.40 -16.80
CA LYS A 115 -13.36 11.49 -17.54
C LYS A 115 -13.51 11.64 -19.04
N TYR A 116 -14.74 11.52 -19.53
CA TYR A 116 -15.02 11.63 -20.95
C TYR A 116 -14.71 13.03 -21.55
N LYS A 117 -15.01 14.10 -20.82
CA LYS A 117 -14.69 15.46 -21.24
C LYS A 117 -13.20 15.70 -21.33
N LEU A 118 -12.47 15.20 -20.35
CA LEU A 118 -11.02 15.35 -20.23
C LEU A 118 -10.30 14.56 -21.31
N LEU A 119 -10.61 13.25 -21.48
CA LEU A 119 -10.05 12.38 -22.53
C LEU A 119 -10.16 12.94 -23.94
N LYS A 120 -11.20 13.73 -24.21
CA LYS A 120 -11.36 14.37 -25.53
C LYS A 120 -10.43 15.53 -25.77
N ARG A 121 -9.86 16.10 -24.73
CA ARG A 121 -9.04 17.31 -24.75
C ARG A 121 -7.56 17.06 -24.48
N LEU A 122 -7.23 15.86 -23.97
CA LEU A 122 -5.83 15.44 -23.87
C LEU A 122 -5.18 15.49 -25.25
N ASP A 123 -3.91 15.74 -25.27
CA ASP A 123 -3.10 15.56 -26.47
C ASP A 123 -3.07 14.07 -26.89
N LYS A 124 -2.44 13.81 -28.04
CA LYS A 124 -2.49 12.45 -28.61
C LYS A 124 -1.70 11.45 -27.79
N GLU A 125 -0.55 11.86 -27.26
CA GLU A 125 0.39 11.02 -26.52
C GLU A 125 -0.20 10.63 -25.16
N ALA A 126 -0.53 11.62 -24.32
CA ALA A 126 -1.17 11.38 -23.02
C ALA A 126 -2.47 10.56 -23.11
N LYS A 127 -3.23 10.76 -24.21
CA LYS A 127 -4.43 9.96 -24.45
C LYS A 127 -4.13 8.50 -24.76
N GLU A 128 -3.10 8.23 -25.57
CA GLU A 128 -2.67 6.86 -25.90
C GLU A 128 -2.14 6.17 -24.65
N ASP A 129 -1.39 6.87 -23.79
CA ASP A 129 -0.84 6.36 -22.54
C ASP A 129 -1.93 6.02 -21.54
N VAL A 130 -2.83 6.96 -21.22
CA VAL A 130 -3.97 6.69 -20.33
C VAL A 130 -4.84 5.55 -20.86
N GLN A 131 -5.10 5.47 -22.17
CA GLN A 131 -5.86 4.36 -22.75
C GLN A 131 -5.14 3.03 -22.65
N LYS A 132 -3.81 3.03 -22.70
CA LYS A 132 -2.99 1.84 -22.51
C LYS A 132 -3.07 1.36 -21.06
N LEU A 133 -2.91 2.25 -20.08
CA LEU A 133 -3.00 1.92 -18.65
C LEU A 133 -4.40 1.40 -18.29
N LEU A 134 -5.47 2.04 -18.76
CA LEU A 134 -6.85 1.59 -18.60
C LEU A 134 -7.15 0.21 -19.22
N SER A 135 -6.25 -0.35 -20.03
CA SER A 135 -6.43 -1.67 -20.64
C SER A 135 -5.98 -2.82 -19.73
N TYR A 136 -5.22 -2.52 -18.67
CA TYR A 136 -4.80 -3.49 -17.67
C TYR A 136 -5.85 -3.62 -16.55
N GLU A 137 -5.82 -4.73 -15.82
CA GLU A 137 -6.59 -4.89 -14.59
C GLU A 137 -5.90 -4.12 -13.44
N GLU A 138 -6.64 -3.57 -12.49
CA GLU A 138 -6.11 -2.76 -11.38
C GLU A 138 -5.05 -3.49 -10.53
N ASP A 139 -5.08 -4.82 -10.48
CA ASP A 139 -4.10 -5.64 -9.75
C ASP A 139 -2.85 -6.02 -10.59
N GLN A 140 -2.72 -5.51 -11.83
CA GLN A 140 -1.59 -5.79 -12.73
C GLN A 140 -0.53 -4.68 -12.71
N ILE A 141 0.73 -5.04 -12.81
CA ILE A 141 1.88 -4.12 -12.90
C ILE A 141 1.71 -3.07 -13.99
N GLY A 142 1.08 -3.43 -15.11
CA GLY A 142 0.87 -2.53 -16.24
C GLY A 142 -0.06 -1.35 -15.95
N SER A 143 -0.89 -1.39 -14.90
CA SER A 143 -1.77 -0.28 -14.52
C SER A 143 -1.03 0.86 -13.82
N CYS A 144 0.11 0.57 -13.16
CA CYS A 144 0.85 1.50 -12.32
C CYS A 144 2.18 1.96 -12.93
N MET A 145 2.45 1.65 -14.21
CA MET A 145 3.73 1.99 -14.84
C MET A 145 3.72 3.37 -15.46
N THR A 146 4.86 4.07 -15.38
CA THR A 146 5.09 5.33 -16.07
C THR A 146 5.90 5.13 -17.36
N ASN A 147 5.71 6.05 -18.33
CA ASN A 147 6.50 6.13 -19.56
C ASN A 147 7.69 7.10 -19.44
N ASN A 148 7.93 7.66 -18.25
CA ASN A 148 8.99 8.62 -17.97
C ASN A 148 10.34 7.92 -17.74
N TYR A 149 11.00 7.46 -18.82
CA TYR A 149 12.29 6.77 -18.74
C TYR A 149 13.18 7.02 -19.95
N ILE A 150 14.49 6.82 -19.77
CA ILE A 150 15.50 7.01 -20.81
C ILE A 150 15.96 5.67 -21.38
N VAL A 151 16.02 5.59 -22.71
CA VAL A 151 16.48 4.40 -23.44
C VAL A 151 17.70 4.71 -24.27
N VAL A 152 18.71 3.83 -24.20
CA VAL A 152 19.89 3.84 -25.06
C VAL A 152 20.07 2.48 -25.74
N ARG A 153 20.70 2.47 -26.92
CA ARG A 153 21.04 1.23 -27.62
C ARG A 153 22.35 0.66 -27.10
N ASN A 154 22.46 -0.66 -27.09
CA ASN A 154 23.64 -1.37 -26.63
C ASN A 154 24.87 -1.28 -27.57
N ASP A 155 24.67 -0.82 -28.80
CA ASP A 155 25.70 -0.73 -29.85
C ASP A 155 26.30 0.69 -30.02
N VAL A 156 25.93 1.62 -29.14
CA VAL A 156 26.43 3.00 -29.19
C VAL A 156 27.68 3.20 -28.30
N THR A 157 28.42 4.28 -28.55
CA THR A 157 29.54 4.68 -27.70
C THR A 157 29.10 5.40 -26.41
N ILE A 158 29.95 5.46 -25.40
CA ILE A 158 29.71 6.25 -24.17
C ILE A 158 29.30 7.69 -24.49
N ARG A 159 29.96 8.32 -25.47
CA ARG A 159 29.63 9.68 -25.89
C ARG A 159 28.24 9.81 -26.50
N GLU A 160 27.84 8.84 -27.31
CA GLU A 160 26.48 8.81 -27.90
C GLU A 160 25.42 8.53 -26.86
N ALA A 161 25.68 7.61 -25.93
CA ALA A 161 24.79 7.35 -24.80
C ALA A 161 24.58 8.61 -23.94
N MET A 162 25.66 9.31 -23.59
CA MET A 162 25.58 10.60 -22.88
C MET A 162 24.84 11.68 -23.71
N SER A 163 25.04 11.73 -25.02
CA SER A 163 24.31 12.67 -25.88
C SER A 163 22.82 12.35 -25.94
N THR A 164 22.46 11.08 -25.92
CA THR A 164 21.07 10.61 -25.87
C THR A 164 20.41 10.98 -24.56
N LEU A 165 21.08 10.73 -23.43
CA LEU A 165 20.66 11.16 -22.09
C LEU A 165 20.37 12.67 -22.07
N VAL A 166 21.33 13.52 -22.48
CA VAL A 166 21.16 14.99 -22.44
C VAL A 166 19.99 15.48 -23.31
N LYS A 167 19.68 14.77 -24.40
CA LYS A 167 18.54 15.13 -25.24
C LYS A 167 17.21 14.73 -24.60
N GLN A 168 17.14 13.55 -24.00
CA GLN A 168 15.91 13.01 -23.39
C GLN A 168 15.66 13.60 -21.99
N ALA A 169 16.69 13.99 -21.24
CA ALA A 169 16.57 14.60 -19.92
C ALA A 169 15.81 15.96 -19.87
N GLY A 170 15.45 16.51 -21.03
CA GLY A 170 14.56 17.69 -21.10
C GLY A 170 13.08 17.32 -21.17
N GLU A 171 12.76 16.05 -21.36
CA GLU A 171 11.41 15.50 -21.52
C GLU A 171 11.09 14.43 -20.44
N HIS A 172 12.14 13.88 -19.80
CA HIS A 172 12.04 12.82 -18.79
C HIS A 172 12.83 13.21 -17.55
N ASP A 173 12.22 13.09 -16.38
CA ASP A 173 12.83 13.43 -15.08
C ASP A 173 13.53 12.22 -14.45
N ASN A 174 13.11 11.00 -14.80
CA ASN A 174 13.71 9.77 -14.29
C ASN A 174 15.00 9.42 -15.07
N ILE A 175 16.09 10.09 -14.69
CA ILE A 175 17.40 9.99 -15.35
C ILE A 175 18.44 9.13 -14.61
N GLN A 176 18.11 8.65 -13.40
CA GLN A 176 19.03 7.89 -12.55
C GLN A 176 19.47 6.58 -13.22
N THR A 177 18.52 5.93 -13.88
CA THR A 177 18.71 4.66 -14.58
C THR A 177 18.43 4.82 -16.07
N LEU A 178 19.37 4.43 -16.91
CA LEU A 178 19.21 4.37 -18.37
C LEU A 178 18.98 2.92 -18.79
N TYR A 179 17.88 2.66 -19.46
CA TYR A 179 17.58 1.31 -19.95
C TYR A 179 18.22 1.05 -21.30
N VAL A 180 18.75 -0.15 -21.43
CA VAL A 180 19.50 -0.55 -22.63
C VAL A 180 18.69 -1.55 -23.44
N ILE A 181 18.57 -1.28 -24.75
CA ILE A 181 17.91 -2.17 -25.71
C ILE A 181 18.85 -2.63 -26.80
N ASP A 182 18.58 -3.78 -27.37
CA ASP A 182 19.28 -4.31 -28.56
C ASP A 182 18.75 -3.70 -29.87
N GLU A 183 19.29 -4.15 -31.01
CA GLU A 183 18.86 -3.74 -32.35
C GLU A 183 17.38 -4.02 -32.66
N ASN A 184 16.77 -4.99 -31.98
CA ASN A 184 15.37 -5.40 -32.14
C ASN A 184 14.44 -4.67 -31.14
N GLY A 185 14.98 -3.82 -30.27
CA GLY A 185 14.24 -3.14 -29.20
C GLY A 185 13.97 -4.04 -27.98
N ILE A 186 14.70 -5.15 -27.84
CA ILE A 186 14.58 -6.06 -26.70
C ILE A 186 15.45 -5.51 -25.55
N PHE A 187 14.92 -5.56 -24.33
CA PHE A 187 15.62 -5.16 -23.12
C PHE A 187 16.90 -5.99 -22.92
N ALA A 188 18.03 -5.31 -22.75
CA ALA A 188 19.35 -5.92 -22.61
C ALA A 188 20.02 -5.65 -21.26
N GLY A 189 19.49 -4.74 -20.45
CA GLY A 189 20.02 -4.35 -19.15
C GLY A 189 19.82 -2.88 -18.86
N ALA A 190 20.49 -2.38 -17.83
CA ALA A 190 20.44 -0.98 -17.43
C ALA A 190 21.84 -0.41 -17.13
N ILE A 191 21.95 0.89 -17.16
CA ILE A 191 23.17 1.64 -16.81
C ILE A 191 22.78 2.65 -15.73
N ASP A 192 23.51 2.64 -14.62
CA ASP A 192 23.44 3.69 -13.62
C ASP A 192 24.04 5.00 -14.18
N LEU A 193 23.32 6.11 -14.02
CA LEU A 193 23.80 7.43 -14.43
C LEU A 193 25.21 7.74 -13.89
N LYS A 194 25.50 7.33 -12.67
CA LYS A 194 26.81 7.51 -12.04
C LYS A 194 27.91 6.79 -12.83
N ASP A 195 27.66 5.57 -13.29
CA ASP A 195 28.64 4.80 -14.05
C ASP A 195 28.86 5.41 -15.44
N LEU A 196 27.81 5.91 -16.08
CA LEU A 196 27.91 6.64 -17.34
C LEU A 196 28.71 7.96 -17.18
N ILE A 197 28.54 8.70 -16.07
CA ILE A 197 29.27 9.94 -15.78
C ILE A 197 30.78 9.67 -15.53
N ILE A 198 31.10 8.54 -14.88
CA ILE A 198 32.48 8.17 -14.55
C ILE A 198 33.22 7.58 -15.77
N ALA A 199 32.48 6.95 -16.68
CA ALA A 199 33.02 6.31 -17.87
C ALA A 199 33.77 7.33 -18.78
N ARG A 200 34.87 6.87 -19.39
CA ARG A 200 35.67 7.68 -20.31
C ARG A 200 35.26 7.41 -21.76
N GLU A 201 35.49 8.36 -22.64
CA GLU A 201 35.13 8.27 -24.07
C GLU A 201 35.68 7.01 -24.78
N HIS A 202 36.75 6.42 -24.27
CA HIS A 202 37.39 5.21 -24.82
C HIS A 202 36.93 3.90 -24.17
N ASP A 203 36.12 3.97 -23.11
CA ASP A 203 35.61 2.78 -22.45
C ASP A 203 34.50 2.14 -23.31
N ASN A 204 34.32 0.85 -23.15
CA ASN A 204 33.25 0.14 -23.85
C ASN A 204 31.94 0.25 -23.05
N LEU A 205 30.86 0.68 -23.69
CA LEU A 205 29.53 0.78 -23.06
C LEU A 205 29.10 -0.56 -22.43
N GLN A 206 29.47 -1.68 -23.07
CA GLN A 206 29.13 -3.02 -22.57
C GLN A 206 29.69 -3.33 -21.16
N ASP A 207 30.77 -2.68 -20.78
CA ASP A 207 31.42 -2.92 -19.49
C ASP A 207 30.69 -2.27 -18.31
N ILE A 208 29.79 -1.32 -18.60
CA ILE A 208 28.99 -0.61 -17.60
C ILE A 208 27.49 -1.00 -17.65
N ILE A 209 27.10 -1.91 -18.55
CA ILE A 209 25.73 -2.43 -18.61
C ILE A 209 25.54 -3.53 -17.57
N SER A 210 24.61 -3.33 -16.64
CA SER A 210 24.11 -4.38 -15.76
C SER A 210 23.11 -5.26 -16.51
N SER A 211 23.55 -6.42 -17.00
CA SER A 211 22.70 -7.35 -17.75
C SER A 211 21.79 -8.21 -16.87
N SER A 212 22.03 -8.23 -15.56
CA SER A 212 21.19 -8.94 -14.56
C SER A 212 20.26 -8.00 -13.82
N TYR A 213 19.91 -6.86 -14.43
CA TYR A 213 19.00 -5.89 -13.85
C TYR A 213 17.59 -6.50 -13.65
N PRO A 214 16.92 -6.26 -12.50
CA PRO A 214 15.59 -6.79 -12.24
C PRO A 214 14.54 -6.22 -13.23
N TYR A 215 13.51 -6.99 -13.50
CA TYR A 215 12.39 -6.56 -14.33
C TYR A 215 11.12 -7.33 -13.96
N VAL A 216 9.96 -6.78 -14.31
CA VAL A 216 8.64 -7.40 -14.17
C VAL A 216 7.90 -7.36 -15.49
N TYR A 217 6.82 -8.16 -15.65
CA TYR A 217 6.00 -8.13 -16.86
C TYR A 217 4.69 -7.37 -16.64
N GLU A 218 4.20 -6.70 -17.69
CA GLU A 218 3.02 -5.83 -17.66
C GLU A 218 1.73 -6.50 -17.17
N HIS A 219 1.60 -7.83 -17.35
CA HIS A 219 0.42 -8.59 -16.93
C HIS A 219 0.63 -9.42 -15.64
N GLU A 220 1.76 -9.29 -14.99
CA GLU A 220 1.97 -9.90 -13.69
C GLU A 220 1.18 -9.14 -12.62
N LYS A 221 0.74 -9.86 -11.59
CA LYS A 221 0.05 -9.22 -10.47
C LYS A 221 1.04 -8.52 -9.56
N ILE A 222 0.62 -7.37 -9.04
CA ILE A 222 1.41 -6.56 -8.11
C ILE A 222 1.86 -7.42 -6.93
N SER A 223 0.93 -8.15 -6.30
CA SER A 223 1.21 -9.03 -5.15
C SER A 223 2.26 -10.12 -5.44
N GLU A 224 2.32 -10.63 -6.69
CA GLU A 224 3.30 -11.66 -7.09
C GLU A 224 4.70 -11.07 -7.34
N CYS A 225 4.80 -9.77 -7.60
CA CYS A 225 6.05 -9.07 -7.91
C CYS A 225 6.73 -8.43 -6.70
N MET A 226 6.08 -8.37 -5.52
CA MET A 226 6.54 -7.65 -4.34
C MET A 226 7.97 -8.02 -3.91
N GLU A 227 8.38 -9.30 -4.04
CA GLU A 227 9.73 -9.74 -3.72
C GLU A 227 10.77 -9.13 -4.66
N ILE A 228 10.45 -8.99 -5.94
CA ILE A 228 11.34 -8.36 -6.93
C ILE A 228 11.38 -6.86 -6.68
N LEU A 229 10.21 -6.21 -6.50
CA LEU A 229 10.10 -4.77 -6.32
C LEU A 229 10.85 -4.29 -5.07
N THR A 230 10.79 -5.03 -3.98
CA THR A 230 11.42 -4.63 -2.71
C THR A 230 12.83 -5.19 -2.51
N GLY A 231 13.17 -6.26 -3.22
CA GLY A 231 14.40 -7.04 -2.95
C GLY A 231 15.68 -6.46 -3.56
N TYR A 232 15.57 -5.63 -4.59
CA TYR A 232 16.75 -5.12 -5.32
C TYR A 232 17.15 -3.69 -4.94
N GLU A 233 16.27 -2.93 -4.28
CA GLU A 233 16.53 -1.55 -3.84
C GLU A 233 17.01 -0.62 -4.98
N GLU A 234 16.48 -0.81 -6.20
CA GLU A 234 16.79 -0.01 -7.37
C GLU A 234 15.93 1.28 -7.42
N ASP A 235 16.45 2.32 -8.07
CA ASP A 235 15.72 3.59 -8.23
C ASP A 235 14.47 3.45 -9.12
N SER A 236 14.48 2.51 -10.05
CA SER A 236 13.33 2.15 -10.88
C SER A 236 13.50 0.75 -11.47
N ILE A 237 12.38 0.08 -11.77
CA ILE A 237 12.32 -1.28 -12.32
C ILE A 237 11.57 -1.26 -13.66
N PRO A 238 12.15 -1.80 -14.76
CA PRO A 238 11.49 -1.81 -16.06
C PRO A 238 10.36 -2.84 -16.10
N VAL A 239 9.25 -2.44 -16.66
CA VAL A 239 8.10 -3.27 -17.00
C VAL A 239 8.21 -3.72 -18.43
N LEU A 240 8.20 -5.03 -18.67
CA LEU A 240 8.40 -5.61 -19.99
C LEU A 240 7.11 -6.21 -20.57
N THR A 241 6.98 -6.11 -21.88
CA THR A 241 5.99 -6.91 -22.63
C THR A 241 6.42 -8.37 -22.70
N GLN A 242 5.51 -9.27 -23.13
CA GLN A 242 5.83 -10.68 -23.38
C GLN A 242 6.98 -10.87 -24.41
N ASP A 243 7.15 -9.90 -25.33
CA ASP A 243 8.24 -9.87 -26.32
C ASP A 243 9.53 -9.29 -25.75
N LYS A 244 9.60 -9.05 -24.42
CA LYS A 244 10.74 -8.46 -23.70
C LYS A 244 11.11 -7.04 -24.16
N LYS A 245 10.18 -6.29 -24.66
CA LYS A 245 10.35 -4.85 -24.91
C LYS A 245 9.89 -4.08 -23.69
N ILE A 246 10.47 -2.92 -23.46
CA ILE A 246 10.09 -2.04 -22.36
C ILE A 246 8.69 -1.47 -22.66
N ALA A 247 7.74 -1.71 -21.79
CA ALA A 247 6.40 -1.17 -21.80
C ALA A 247 6.30 0.14 -21.02
N GLY A 248 7.02 0.23 -19.91
CA GLY A 248 7.10 1.34 -18.99
C GLY A 248 8.11 1.02 -17.89
N ILE A 249 8.09 1.78 -16.81
CA ILE A 249 8.87 1.53 -15.61
C ILE A 249 8.01 1.75 -14.36
N LEU A 250 8.45 1.20 -13.23
CA LEU A 250 8.01 1.57 -11.90
C LEU A 250 9.14 2.33 -11.22
N THR A 251 8.88 3.50 -10.67
CA THR A 251 9.86 4.26 -9.90
C THR A 251 9.92 3.79 -8.45
N SER A 252 10.91 4.22 -7.69
CA SER A 252 11.00 3.88 -6.27
C SER A 252 9.82 4.46 -5.46
N SER A 253 9.23 5.58 -5.87
CA SER A 253 8.02 6.15 -5.27
C SER A 253 6.81 5.23 -5.46
N ASP A 254 6.58 4.80 -6.70
CA ASP A 254 5.47 3.90 -7.05
C ASP A 254 5.61 2.55 -6.30
N ILE A 255 6.84 2.03 -6.23
CA ILE A 255 7.12 0.80 -5.46
C ILE A 255 6.78 0.98 -3.98
N VAL A 256 7.09 2.12 -3.37
CA VAL A 256 6.75 2.41 -1.96
C VAL A 256 5.23 2.49 -1.78
N GLU A 257 4.51 3.13 -2.69
CA GLU A 257 3.06 3.24 -2.68
C GLU A 257 2.40 1.86 -2.84
N LEU A 258 2.80 1.07 -3.84
CA LEU A 258 2.32 -0.29 -4.02
C LEU A 258 2.56 -1.20 -2.81
N VAL A 259 3.70 -1.02 -2.12
CA VAL A 259 4.00 -1.75 -0.87
C VAL A 259 3.06 -1.33 0.25
N ASP A 260 2.76 -0.05 0.38
CA ASP A 260 1.86 0.47 1.42
C ASP A 260 0.43 -0.03 1.20
N ASP A 261 -0.06 0.01 -0.03
CA ASP A 261 -1.38 -0.49 -0.45
C ASP A 261 -1.53 -2.00 -0.19
N GLU A 262 -0.56 -2.83 -0.61
CA GLU A 262 -0.58 -4.26 -0.34
C GLU A 262 -0.54 -4.56 1.17
N MET A 263 0.22 -3.78 1.94
CA MET A 263 0.23 -3.91 3.41
C MET A 263 -1.11 -3.49 4.02
N GLY A 264 -1.75 -2.45 3.50
CA GLY A 264 -3.09 -2.00 3.89
C GLY A 264 -4.14 -3.08 3.63
N ASP A 265 -4.13 -3.66 2.45
CA ASP A 265 -5.01 -4.75 2.03
C ASP A 265 -4.83 -6.01 2.89
N ASP A 266 -3.60 -6.38 3.19
CA ASP A 266 -3.31 -7.52 4.08
C ASP A 266 -3.80 -7.27 5.50
N TYR A 267 -3.67 -6.03 5.99
CA TYR A 267 -4.21 -5.62 7.28
C TYR A 267 -5.75 -5.66 7.29
N ALA A 268 -6.38 -5.23 6.20
CA ALA A 268 -7.83 -5.30 6.02
C ALA A 268 -8.32 -6.77 6.01
N LYS A 269 -7.65 -7.64 5.27
CA LYS A 269 -7.94 -9.09 5.23
C LYS A 269 -7.78 -9.74 6.61
N LEU A 270 -6.78 -9.33 7.41
CA LEU A 270 -6.63 -9.77 8.80
C LEU A 270 -7.84 -9.39 9.67
N ALA A 271 -8.43 -8.22 9.43
CA ALA A 271 -9.65 -7.76 10.10
C ALA A 271 -10.94 -8.41 9.56
N GLY A 272 -10.86 -9.19 8.50
CA GLY A 272 -12.00 -9.82 7.82
C GLY A 272 -12.73 -8.90 6.85
N LEU A 273 -12.05 -7.86 6.36
CA LEU A 273 -12.50 -7.02 5.27
C LEU A 273 -12.13 -7.66 3.92
N THR A 274 -12.80 -7.29 2.85
CA THR A 274 -12.45 -7.74 1.50
C THR A 274 -11.32 -6.92 0.89
N GLU A 275 -11.23 -5.65 1.26
CA GLU A 275 -10.26 -4.67 0.79
C GLU A 275 -10.01 -3.62 1.88
N GLU A 276 -8.99 -2.79 1.74
CA GLU A 276 -8.75 -1.64 2.60
C GLU A 276 -9.94 -0.65 2.58
N GLU A 277 -10.14 0.07 3.67
CA GLU A 277 -11.27 1.01 3.85
C GLU A 277 -10.72 2.44 4.01
N ASP A 278 -11.11 3.32 3.10
CA ASP A 278 -10.80 4.75 3.18
C ASP A 278 -11.76 5.47 4.14
N LEU A 279 -11.26 6.49 4.84
CA LEU A 279 -12.03 7.35 5.75
C LEU A 279 -13.17 8.10 5.06
N ASN A 280 -12.98 8.47 3.79
CA ASN A 280 -13.95 9.25 3.00
C ASN A 280 -14.93 8.37 2.22
N GLU A 281 -14.79 7.05 2.31
CA GLU A 281 -15.60 6.11 1.55
C GLU A 281 -17.09 6.16 1.96
N PRO A 282 -18.04 6.07 1.01
CA PRO A 282 -19.46 6.01 1.32
C PRO A 282 -19.80 4.81 2.21
N THR A 283 -20.60 5.02 3.28
CA THR A 283 -20.97 3.99 4.28
C THR A 283 -21.50 2.69 3.66
N ILE A 284 -22.15 2.75 2.48
CA ILE A 284 -22.68 1.56 1.80
C ILE A 284 -21.55 0.70 1.23
N VAL A 285 -20.45 1.32 0.78
CA VAL A 285 -19.28 0.61 0.24
C VAL A 285 -18.55 -0.06 1.39
N SER A 286 -18.24 0.65 2.48
CA SER A 286 -17.67 0.09 3.71
C SER A 286 -18.48 -1.09 4.25
N MET A 287 -19.84 -0.97 4.22
CA MET A 287 -20.72 -2.07 4.63
C MET A 287 -20.54 -3.30 3.71
N LYS A 288 -20.39 -3.11 2.39
CA LYS A 288 -20.18 -4.22 1.46
C LYS A 288 -18.84 -4.95 1.69
N LYS A 289 -17.79 -4.22 2.05
CA LYS A 289 -16.47 -4.79 2.37
C LYS A 289 -16.50 -5.65 3.64
N ARG A 290 -17.34 -5.31 4.62
CA ARG A 290 -17.47 -6.01 5.92
C ARG A 290 -18.48 -7.16 5.92
N LEU A 291 -19.55 -7.03 5.16
CA LEU A 291 -20.70 -7.91 5.23
C LEU A 291 -20.42 -9.39 4.89
N PRO A 292 -19.61 -9.75 3.88
CA PRO A 292 -19.31 -11.14 3.53
C PRO A 292 -18.77 -11.95 4.71
N TRP A 293 -17.80 -11.38 5.42
CA TRP A 293 -17.21 -12.01 6.59
C TRP A 293 -18.21 -12.15 7.75
N LEU A 294 -18.99 -11.10 8.02
CA LEU A 294 -20.01 -11.15 9.06
C LEU A 294 -21.10 -12.20 8.80
N ILE A 295 -21.48 -12.39 7.53
CA ILE A 295 -22.42 -13.45 7.13
C ILE A 295 -21.77 -14.84 7.36
N ALA A 296 -20.52 -15.02 6.99
CA ALA A 296 -19.81 -16.28 7.25
C ALA A 296 -19.74 -16.59 8.74
N LEU A 297 -19.41 -15.59 9.56
CA LEU A 297 -19.40 -15.72 11.03
C LEU A 297 -20.79 -16.02 11.62
N LEU A 298 -21.86 -15.47 11.05
CA LEU A 298 -23.24 -15.78 11.48
C LEU A 298 -23.54 -17.26 11.28
N PHE A 299 -23.26 -17.82 10.11
CA PHE A 299 -23.49 -19.25 9.84
C PHE A 299 -22.59 -20.14 10.71
N LEU A 300 -21.34 -19.78 10.89
CA LEU A 300 -20.42 -20.49 11.78
C LEU A 300 -20.92 -20.46 13.23
N GLY A 301 -21.41 -19.32 13.71
CA GLY A 301 -21.99 -19.15 15.03
C GLY A 301 -23.25 -20.01 15.23
N MET A 302 -24.10 -20.13 14.21
CA MET A 302 -25.25 -21.04 14.23
C MET A 302 -24.81 -22.52 14.35
N ALA A 303 -23.77 -22.91 13.61
CA ALA A 303 -23.24 -24.28 13.72
C ALA A 303 -22.69 -24.56 15.13
N VAL A 304 -21.91 -23.62 15.69
CA VAL A 304 -21.39 -23.73 17.08
C VAL A 304 -22.54 -23.81 18.09
N SER A 305 -23.55 -22.95 17.97
CA SER A 305 -24.74 -22.96 18.85
C SER A 305 -25.48 -24.30 18.80
N SER A 306 -25.59 -24.91 17.61
CA SER A 306 -26.20 -26.22 17.44
C SER A 306 -25.44 -27.32 18.16
N VAL A 307 -24.11 -27.29 18.11
CA VAL A 307 -23.23 -28.24 18.84
C VAL A 307 -23.38 -28.05 20.35
N VAL A 308 -23.39 -26.80 20.84
CA VAL A 308 -23.59 -26.51 22.27
C VAL A 308 -24.97 -27.01 22.76
N GLY A 309 -26.00 -26.84 21.93
CA GLY A 309 -27.35 -27.35 22.23
C GLY A 309 -27.41 -28.86 22.44
N MET A 310 -26.57 -29.66 21.82
CA MET A 310 -26.48 -31.11 22.05
C MET A 310 -26.09 -31.49 23.48
N PHE A 311 -25.42 -30.56 24.19
CA PHE A 311 -24.95 -30.76 25.57
C PHE A 311 -25.85 -30.07 26.62
N GLU A 312 -27.04 -29.58 26.25
CA GLU A 312 -27.97 -28.85 27.13
C GLU A 312 -28.32 -29.63 28.39
N SER A 313 -28.51 -30.94 28.30
CA SER A 313 -28.81 -31.80 29.44
C SER A 313 -27.68 -31.87 30.47
N ILE A 314 -26.43 -31.83 30.03
CA ILE A 314 -25.24 -31.84 30.90
C ILE A 314 -25.12 -30.48 31.59
N VAL A 315 -25.33 -29.42 30.83
CA VAL A 315 -25.26 -28.03 31.31
C VAL A 315 -26.35 -27.77 32.36
N ALA A 316 -27.52 -28.35 32.20
CA ALA A 316 -28.64 -28.25 33.17
C ALA A 316 -28.27 -28.89 34.53
N VAL A 317 -27.49 -29.93 34.55
CA VAL A 317 -27.01 -30.59 35.80
C VAL A 317 -25.89 -29.79 36.48
N LEU A 318 -25.05 -29.08 35.72
CA LEU A 318 -23.93 -28.34 36.25
C LEU A 318 -23.86 -26.90 35.66
N PRO A 319 -24.79 -26.01 36.08
CA PRO A 319 -24.92 -24.67 35.48
C PRO A 319 -23.64 -23.79 35.56
N ILE A 320 -22.75 -24.10 36.50
CA ILE A 320 -21.48 -23.35 36.67
C ILE A 320 -20.57 -23.46 35.42
N VAL A 321 -20.73 -24.51 34.60
CA VAL A 321 -19.97 -24.67 33.36
C VAL A 321 -20.22 -23.51 32.39
N ILE A 322 -21.46 -23.01 32.31
CA ILE A 322 -21.83 -21.88 31.45
C ILE A 322 -21.03 -20.62 31.83
N CYS A 323 -20.77 -20.41 33.14
CA CYS A 323 -20.02 -19.24 33.60
C CYS A 323 -18.63 -19.12 33.02
N PHE A 324 -18.00 -20.27 32.66
CA PHE A 324 -16.64 -20.31 32.15
C PHE A 324 -16.54 -20.57 30.65
N GLN A 325 -17.67 -20.81 29.96
CA GLN A 325 -17.72 -21.04 28.53
C GLN A 325 -17.19 -19.82 27.77
N SER A 326 -17.62 -18.61 28.13
CA SER A 326 -17.16 -17.37 27.51
C SER A 326 -15.67 -17.13 27.74
N LEU A 327 -15.15 -17.48 28.93
CA LEU A 327 -13.72 -17.38 29.22
C LEU A 327 -12.87 -18.26 28.30
N VAL A 328 -13.28 -19.52 28.09
CA VAL A 328 -12.57 -20.46 27.21
C VAL A 328 -12.64 -19.97 25.75
N LEU A 329 -13.80 -19.50 25.32
CA LEU A 329 -14.01 -19.01 23.95
C LEU A 329 -13.20 -17.75 23.68
N ASP A 330 -13.19 -16.79 24.61
CA ASP A 330 -12.45 -15.55 24.52
C ASP A 330 -10.92 -15.80 24.44
N MET A 331 -10.40 -16.64 25.32
CA MET A 331 -8.98 -17.01 25.30
C MET A 331 -8.58 -17.74 24.01
N ALA A 332 -9.43 -18.65 23.50
CA ALA A 332 -9.19 -19.30 22.23
C ALA A 332 -9.20 -18.32 21.05
N GLY A 333 -10.16 -17.39 21.03
CA GLY A 333 -10.23 -16.34 20.01
C GLY A 333 -8.98 -15.45 20.01
N ASN A 334 -8.54 -14.99 21.17
CA ASN A 334 -7.34 -14.16 21.29
C ASN A 334 -6.07 -14.87 20.81
N VAL A 335 -5.89 -16.14 21.16
CA VAL A 335 -4.74 -16.94 20.66
C VAL A 335 -4.83 -17.15 19.15
N GLY A 336 -6.03 -17.46 18.64
CA GLY A 336 -6.26 -17.59 17.19
C GLY A 336 -5.88 -16.33 16.42
N THR A 337 -6.28 -15.15 16.91
CA THR A 337 -5.90 -13.86 16.30
C THR A 337 -4.39 -13.62 16.35
N GLN A 338 -3.73 -13.97 17.47
CA GLN A 338 -2.26 -13.82 17.58
C GLN A 338 -1.53 -14.76 16.60
N SER A 339 -1.95 -16.02 16.51
CA SER A 339 -1.35 -16.98 15.57
C SER A 339 -1.64 -16.62 14.12
N LEU A 340 -2.84 -16.08 13.83
CA LEU A 340 -3.20 -15.58 12.51
C LEU A 340 -2.27 -14.44 12.07
N ALA A 341 -2.06 -13.44 12.94
CA ALA A 341 -1.18 -12.30 12.65
C ALA A 341 0.28 -12.74 12.35
N VAL A 342 0.81 -13.69 13.12
CA VAL A 342 2.14 -14.26 12.87
C VAL A 342 2.17 -15.06 11.57
N THR A 343 1.13 -15.82 11.30
CA THR A 343 1.04 -16.69 10.12
C THR A 343 0.95 -15.89 8.84
N ILE A 344 0.11 -14.85 8.79
CA ILE A 344 0.00 -13.94 7.64
C ILE A 344 1.37 -13.35 7.33
N ARG A 345 2.03 -12.74 8.32
CA ARG A 345 3.35 -12.13 8.12
C ARG A 345 4.41 -13.10 7.59
N VAL A 346 4.35 -14.35 8.00
CA VAL A 346 5.31 -15.39 7.55
C VAL A 346 4.91 -15.96 6.18
N LEU A 347 3.62 -16.00 5.85
CA LEU A 347 3.13 -16.48 4.55
C LEU A 347 3.33 -15.47 3.42
N MET A 348 3.48 -14.17 3.73
CA MET A 348 3.90 -13.13 2.79
C MET A 348 5.32 -13.37 2.23
N ASP A 349 6.14 -14.21 2.88
CA ASP A 349 7.41 -14.68 2.33
C ASP A 349 7.11 -15.83 1.33
N GLU A 350 7.02 -15.50 0.05
CA GLU A 350 6.66 -16.42 -1.05
C GLU A 350 7.61 -17.61 -1.20
N ASN A 351 8.85 -17.48 -0.75
CA ASN A 351 9.88 -18.52 -0.79
C ASN A 351 9.71 -19.61 0.30
N LEU A 352 8.61 -19.59 1.04
CA LEU A 352 8.35 -20.59 2.07
C LEU A 352 8.04 -21.98 1.46
N SER A 353 9.01 -22.87 1.52
CA SER A 353 8.81 -24.29 1.16
C SER A 353 7.70 -24.90 2.02
N GLY A 354 6.95 -25.87 1.46
CA GLY A 354 5.90 -26.59 2.20
C GLY A 354 6.37 -27.19 3.54
N LYS A 355 7.65 -27.55 3.65
CA LYS A 355 8.26 -28.02 4.91
C LYS A 355 8.32 -26.92 5.97
N LYS A 356 8.63 -25.67 5.58
CA LYS A 356 8.66 -24.52 6.48
C LYS A 356 7.24 -24.15 6.94
N LYS A 357 6.23 -24.23 6.04
CA LYS A 357 4.81 -24.00 6.38
C LYS A 357 4.32 -24.99 7.44
N ILE A 358 4.64 -26.28 7.29
CA ILE A 358 4.31 -27.32 8.29
C ILE A 358 5.07 -27.08 9.61
N ALA A 359 6.33 -26.69 9.54
CA ALA A 359 7.10 -26.38 10.75
C ALA A 359 6.53 -25.18 11.52
N LEU A 360 6.02 -24.16 10.82
CA LEU A 360 5.31 -23.03 11.42
C LEU A 360 4.06 -23.51 12.17
N LEU A 361 3.22 -24.34 11.53
CA LEU A 361 2.02 -24.88 12.16
C LEU A 361 2.36 -25.60 13.48
N PHE A 362 3.36 -26.49 13.47
CA PHE A 362 3.78 -27.17 14.70
C PHE A 362 4.37 -26.22 15.74
N LYS A 363 5.04 -25.15 15.32
CA LYS A 363 5.55 -24.12 16.22
C LYS A 363 4.41 -23.39 16.92
N GLU A 364 3.39 -22.95 16.17
CA GLU A 364 2.22 -22.27 16.73
C GLU A 364 1.42 -23.18 17.68
N MET A 365 1.16 -24.43 17.30
CA MET A 365 0.54 -25.42 18.20
C MET A 365 1.32 -25.63 19.51
N LYS A 366 2.66 -25.63 19.45
CA LYS A 366 3.50 -25.72 20.65
C LYS A 366 3.39 -24.48 21.52
N ILE A 367 3.32 -23.29 20.90
CA ILE A 367 3.12 -22.04 21.62
C ILE A 367 1.73 -22.04 22.27
N GLY A 368 0.68 -22.43 21.55
CA GLY A 368 -0.68 -22.57 22.07
C GLY A 368 -0.74 -23.53 23.26
N PHE A 369 -0.03 -24.67 23.20
CA PHE A 369 0.05 -25.60 24.32
C PHE A 369 0.75 -24.99 25.55
N LEU A 370 1.88 -24.30 25.37
CA LEU A 370 2.62 -23.70 26.49
C LEU A 370 1.83 -22.56 27.15
N ASN A 371 1.19 -21.71 26.34
CA ASN A 371 0.32 -20.66 26.81
C ASN A 371 -0.91 -21.24 27.54
N GLY A 372 -1.55 -22.25 26.93
CA GLY A 372 -2.68 -22.95 27.52
C GLY A 372 -2.33 -23.62 28.86
N ALA A 373 -1.19 -24.27 28.96
CA ALA A 373 -0.73 -24.89 30.20
C ALA A 373 -0.45 -23.84 31.29
N SER A 374 0.18 -22.73 30.94
CA SER A 374 0.43 -21.63 31.89
C SER A 374 -0.88 -21.03 32.42
N LEU A 375 -1.84 -20.74 31.52
CA LEU A 375 -3.14 -20.23 31.90
C LEU A 375 -3.98 -21.25 32.65
N ALA A 376 -3.88 -22.55 32.34
CA ALA A 376 -4.55 -23.61 33.09
C ALA A 376 -4.09 -23.67 34.55
N ILE A 377 -2.80 -23.51 34.82
CA ILE A 377 -2.26 -23.45 36.18
C ILE A 377 -2.80 -22.21 36.92
N MET A 378 -2.81 -21.07 36.25
CA MET A 378 -3.39 -19.84 36.82
C MET A 378 -4.89 -20.01 37.07
N ALA A 379 -5.63 -20.56 36.13
CA ALA A 379 -7.08 -20.84 36.24
C ALA A 379 -7.34 -21.81 37.38
N LEU A 380 -6.55 -22.87 37.55
CA LEU A 380 -6.71 -23.82 38.64
C LEU A 380 -6.70 -23.09 40.01
N VAL A 381 -5.76 -22.17 40.22
CA VAL A 381 -5.62 -21.42 41.49
C VAL A 381 -6.70 -20.38 41.61
N PHE A 382 -6.80 -19.45 40.65
CA PHE A 382 -7.70 -18.28 40.75
C PHE A 382 -9.18 -18.69 40.67
N LEU A 383 -9.56 -19.56 39.73
CA LEU A 383 -10.95 -20.01 39.62
C LEU A 383 -11.32 -20.95 40.76
N GLY A 384 -10.41 -21.81 41.23
CA GLY A 384 -10.65 -22.67 42.39
C GLY A 384 -11.02 -21.87 43.64
N VAL A 385 -10.24 -20.83 43.93
CA VAL A 385 -10.52 -19.89 45.03
C VAL A 385 -11.81 -19.11 44.77
N TYR A 386 -12.00 -18.58 43.57
CA TYR A 386 -13.23 -17.83 43.20
C TYR A 386 -14.49 -18.68 43.39
N ILE A 387 -14.50 -19.93 42.88
CA ILE A 387 -15.65 -20.84 42.97
C ILE A 387 -15.95 -21.14 44.44
N HIS A 388 -14.91 -21.37 45.26
CA HIS A 388 -15.11 -21.64 46.66
C HIS A 388 -15.69 -20.42 47.41
N LEU A 389 -15.11 -19.23 47.24
CA LEU A 389 -15.48 -18.04 48.01
C LEU A 389 -16.81 -17.43 47.58
N PHE A 390 -17.05 -17.35 46.25
CA PHE A 390 -18.20 -16.62 45.68
C PHE A 390 -19.39 -17.52 45.26
N LYS A 391 -19.09 -18.80 44.96
CA LYS A 391 -20.13 -19.76 44.56
C LYS A 391 -20.45 -20.79 45.65
N HIS A 392 -19.72 -20.74 46.75
CA HIS A 392 -19.91 -21.57 47.95
C HIS A 392 -19.82 -23.08 47.72
N TYR A 393 -19.04 -23.53 46.72
CA TYR A 393 -18.72 -24.93 46.50
C TYR A 393 -17.65 -25.42 47.51
N ALA A 394 -17.66 -26.71 47.82
CA ALA A 394 -16.63 -27.34 48.61
C ALA A 394 -15.24 -27.21 47.90
N TRP A 395 -14.15 -27.09 48.66
CA TRP A 395 -12.81 -26.93 48.11
C TRP A 395 -12.46 -27.97 47.02
N ILE A 396 -12.74 -29.25 47.27
CA ILE A 396 -12.45 -30.33 46.32
C ILE A 396 -13.23 -30.13 45.02
N SER A 397 -14.51 -29.83 45.10
CA SER A 397 -15.36 -29.58 43.93
C SER A 397 -14.92 -28.34 43.16
N SER A 398 -14.50 -27.28 43.86
CA SER A 398 -14.01 -26.04 43.26
C SER A 398 -12.75 -26.28 42.42
N PHE A 399 -11.78 -27.02 42.97
CA PHE A 399 -10.55 -27.36 42.24
C PHE A 399 -10.75 -28.39 41.12
N LEU A 400 -11.71 -29.30 41.24
CA LEU A 400 -12.08 -30.20 40.16
C LEU A 400 -12.69 -29.45 38.98
N ILE A 401 -13.62 -28.52 39.23
CA ILE A 401 -14.25 -27.70 38.19
C ILE A 401 -13.20 -26.81 37.52
N SER A 402 -12.35 -26.12 38.28
CA SER A 402 -11.30 -25.27 37.71
C SER A 402 -10.24 -26.07 36.95
N GLY A 403 -9.94 -27.31 37.35
CA GLY A 403 -9.10 -28.24 36.62
C GLY A 403 -9.68 -28.62 35.25
N CYS A 404 -11.00 -28.90 35.20
CA CYS A 404 -11.69 -29.16 33.93
C CYS A 404 -11.66 -27.94 33.00
N VAL A 405 -11.86 -26.73 33.54
CA VAL A 405 -11.74 -25.49 32.77
C VAL A 405 -10.31 -25.29 32.25
N GLY A 406 -9.31 -25.58 33.09
CA GLY A 406 -7.89 -25.52 32.67
C GLY A 406 -7.56 -26.47 31.53
N ILE A 407 -8.04 -27.72 31.58
CA ILE A 407 -7.87 -28.67 30.48
C ILE A 407 -8.57 -28.16 29.21
N SER A 408 -9.79 -27.64 29.33
CA SER A 408 -10.53 -27.07 28.21
C SER A 408 -9.76 -25.89 27.58
N LEU A 409 -9.13 -25.03 28.39
CA LEU A 409 -8.27 -23.94 27.91
C LEU A 409 -7.10 -24.45 27.10
N ILE A 410 -6.38 -25.49 27.59
CA ILE A 410 -5.25 -26.07 26.83
C ILE A 410 -5.70 -26.59 25.47
N VAL A 411 -6.78 -27.37 25.44
CA VAL A 411 -7.28 -27.96 24.20
C VAL A 411 -7.75 -26.87 23.23
N ALA A 412 -8.53 -25.90 23.74
CA ALA A 412 -9.03 -24.80 22.92
C ALA A 412 -7.91 -23.97 22.31
N MET A 413 -6.88 -23.62 23.10
CA MET A 413 -5.75 -22.81 22.63
C MET A 413 -4.84 -23.56 21.64
N VAL A 414 -4.67 -24.87 21.78
CA VAL A 414 -3.92 -25.70 20.80
C VAL A 414 -4.66 -25.80 19.46
N ILE A 415 -5.99 -25.91 19.50
CA ILE A 415 -6.80 -26.01 18.27
C ILE A 415 -6.91 -24.65 17.58
N SER A 416 -6.93 -23.57 18.35
CA SER A 416 -7.08 -22.21 17.86
C SER A 416 -5.77 -21.62 17.30
N SER A 417 -4.63 -22.10 17.76
CA SER A 417 -3.31 -21.69 17.24
C SER A 417 -2.91 -22.47 15.98
#